data_ccd43072cef36869b53488d7e10b3ac7
#
_entry.id   ccd43072cef36869b53488d7e10b3ac7
#
_cell.length_a   1.000
_cell.length_b   1.000
_cell.length_c   1.000
_cell.angle_alpha   90.00
_cell.angle_beta   90.00
_cell.angle_gamma   90.00
#
_symmetry.space_group_name_H-M   'P 1'
#
loop_
_entity.id
_entity.type
_entity.pdbx_description
1 polymer ?
#
loop_
_entity_poly.entity_id
_entity_poly.type
_entity_poly.pdbx_seq_one_letter_code
_entity_poly.pdbx_strand_id
1 'polypeptide(L)'
;MGMPGAEGTVFSILGQPNMVVKIYHDSELNRMRQEKLHSMVANKPRKYTMLDKRSGRHVPVLAWPEDIVMRSRSGQVCGFTMKAVDVEQAVEIHNIESAFARDARPWTKNLGLGLRAHIARNLCFLVNQIHSAGAIIGDFNERNVLVSQNLIVCMIDCDSMQIRDSSKYYPCTMLQPGFIAPELLGKDLSRTIRHASSDYFSLAVHIYCLLLDRHPFRNGVYTGPGEKPPNHILAKQGQWRGRSGGILKIEPSQIDPRILLPRSMMLLFEKAFQKGATDPSIRPSVREWEAELRNFIGGWKSNM
;
A
#
# COMPACT_ATOMS: atom_id res chain seq x y z
N MET A 1 24.47 -4.43 12.44
CA MET A 1 24.69 -4.66 11.00
C MET A 1 23.57 -3.90 10.28
N GLY A 2 23.82 -3.21 9.16
CA GLY A 2 22.77 -2.47 8.44
C GLY A 2 21.97 -3.37 7.52
N MET A 3 20.70 -3.02 7.28
CA MET A 3 19.84 -3.65 6.28
C MET A 3 19.95 -2.87 4.97
N PRO A 4 20.59 -3.42 3.92
CA PRO A 4 20.76 -2.73 2.65
C PRO A 4 19.43 -2.65 1.88
N GLY A 5 19.17 -1.50 1.26
CA GLY A 5 18.09 -1.26 0.31
C GLY A 5 18.63 -0.63 -0.97
N ALA A 6 17.77 -0.46 -1.99
CA ALA A 6 18.18 0.06 -3.29
C ALA A 6 18.72 1.50 -3.21
N GLU A 7 18.15 2.35 -2.38
CA GLU A 7 18.50 3.77 -2.26
C GLU A 7 19.43 4.10 -1.08
N GLY A 8 19.59 3.19 -0.13
CA GLY A 8 20.36 3.42 1.09
C GLY A 8 20.31 2.24 2.05
N THR A 9 20.94 2.39 3.18
CA THR A 9 21.02 1.35 4.23
C THR A 9 20.38 1.83 5.52
N VAL A 10 19.59 0.99 6.16
CA VAL A 10 18.97 1.26 7.45
C VAL A 10 19.81 0.65 8.57
N PHE A 11 20.11 1.45 9.60
CA PHE A 11 20.90 1.04 10.76
C PHE A 11 20.12 1.29 12.05
N SER A 12 20.35 0.46 13.05
CA SER A 12 19.92 0.71 14.43
C SER A 12 20.73 1.85 15.03
N ILE A 13 20.09 2.64 15.90
CA ILE A 13 20.74 3.76 16.61
C ILE A 13 21.12 3.28 18.01
N LEU A 14 22.40 3.40 18.37
CA LEU A 14 22.89 2.99 19.68
C LEU A 14 22.17 3.77 20.80
N GLY A 15 21.64 3.04 21.78
CA GLY A 15 20.89 3.64 22.90
C GLY A 15 19.45 4.06 22.56
N GLN A 16 18.98 3.86 21.31
CA GLN A 16 17.62 4.21 20.88
C GLN A 16 16.93 3.02 20.17
N PRO A 17 16.47 1.99 20.88
CA PRO A 17 15.95 0.77 20.29
C PRO A 17 14.67 0.97 19.45
N ASN A 18 13.94 2.08 19.68
CA ASN A 18 12.71 2.40 18.96
C ASN A 18 12.94 3.32 17.74
N MET A 19 14.20 3.61 17.41
CA MET A 19 14.58 4.47 16.31
C MET A 19 15.61 3.79 15.42
N VAL A 20 15.51 4.06 14.12
CA VAL A 20 16.49 3.64 13.12
C VAL A 20 16.87 4.83 12.25
N VAL A 21 17.98 4.71 11.55
CA VAL A 21 18.47 5.73 10.62
C VAL A 21 18.62 5.12 9.23
N LYS A 22 18.05 5.76 8.20
CA LYS A 22 18.31 5.44 6.79
C LYS A 22 19.40 6.39 6.30
N ILE A 23 20.52 5.82 5.85
CA ILE A 23 21.63 6.54 5.21
C ILE A 23 21.57 6.24 3.72
N TYR A 24 21.42 7.26 2.91
CA TYR A 24 21.38 7.12 1.46
C TYR A 24 22.76 6.80 0.87
N HIS A 25 22.74 6.10 -0.26
CA HIS A 25 23.91 6.07 -1.15
C HIS A 25 24.16 7.46 -1.72
N ASP A 26 25.42 7.85 -1.94
CA ASP A 26 25.78 9.22 -2.35
C ASP A 26 25.11 9.63 -3.68
N SER A 27 24.92 8.70 -4.61
CA SER A 27 24.22 8.91 -5.89
C SER A 27 22.75 9.30 -5.73
N GLU A 28 22.15 8.97 -4.61
CA GLU A 28 20.70 9.15 -4.36
C GLU A 28 20.36 10.50 -3.74
N LEU A 29 21.34 11.25 -3.21
CA LEU A 29 21.14 12.51 -2.50
C LEU A 29 21.33 13.74 -3.40
N ASN A 30 20.31 14.03 -4.21
CA ASN A 30 20.24 15.30 -4.92
C ASN A 30 19.51 16.39 -4.08
N ARG A 31 19.60 17.65 -4.55
CA ARG A 31 18.98 18.79 -3.89
C ARG A 31 17.47 18.63 -3.68
N MET A 32 16.77 18.11 -4.67
CA MET A 32 15.31 17.91 -4.60
C MET A 32 14.94 16.90 -3.50
N ARG A 33 15.70 15.81 -3.34
CA ARG A 33 15.47 14.82 -2.28
C ARG A 33 15.73 15.42 -0.88
N GLN A 34 16.77 16.22 -0.73
CA GLN A 34 17.04 16.93 0.54
C GLN A 34 15.90 17.87 0.91
N GLU A 35 15.43 18.69 -0.01
CA GLU A 35 14.29 19.60 0.20
C GLU A 35 13.02 18.82 0.55
N LYS A 36 12.76 17.69 -0.14
CA LYS A 36 11.65 16.80 0.16
C LYS A 36 11.70 16.26 1.58
N LEU A 37 12.85 15.79 2.05
CA LEU A 37 13.04 15.30 3.41
C LEU A 37 12.76 16.40 4.45
N HIS A 38 13.24 17.61 4.24
CA HIS A 38 12.93 18.75 5.12
C HIS A 38 11.42 19.00 5.18
N SER A 39 10.73 18.98 4.03
CA SER A 39 9.28 19.13 3.97
C SER A 39 8.55 18.00 4.72
N MET A 40 9.00 16.75 4.59
CA MET A 40 8.42 15.61 5.30
C MET A 40 8.58 15.70 6.81
N VAL A 41 9.76 16.10 7.29
CA VAL A 41 10.04 16.31 8.72
C VAL A 41 9.16 17.41 9.29
N ALA A 42 8.94 18.49 8.53
CA ALA A 42 8.08 19.62 8.95
C ALA A 42 6.57 19.25 8.94
N ASN A 43 6.15 18.35 8.04
CA ASN A 43 4.74 18.02 7.81
C ASN A 43 4.45 16.53 8.13
N LYS A 44 4.66 16.14 9.38
CA LYS A 44 4.42 14.76 9.84
C LYS A 44 2.92 14.43 9.87
N PRO A 45 2.50 13.20 9.55
CA PRO A 45 1.13 12.74 9.77
C PRO A 45 0.72 12.90 11.23
N ARG A 46 -0.55 13.28 11.47
CA ARG A 46 -1.05 13.53 12.84
C ARG A 46 -1.04 12.27 13.71
N LYS A 47 -1.33 11.12 13.10
CA LYS A 47 -1.38 9.82 13.77
C LYS A 47 -0.64 8.78 12.93
N TYR A 48 0.55 8.44 13.32
CA TYR A 48 1.34 7.39 12.66
C TYR A 48 1.77 6.29 13.64
N THR A 49 0.99 6.14 14.71
CA THR A 49 1.03 4.99 15.61
C THR A 49 -0.37 4.41 15.78
N MET A 50 -0.45 3.11 16.03
CA MET A 50 -1.68 2.38 16.34
C MET A 50 -1.52 1.67 17.68
N LEU A 51 -2.61 1.61 18.47
CA LEU A 51 -2.61 0.82 19.70
C LEU A 51 -2.61 -0.66 19.34
N ASP A 52 -1.55 -1.34 19.68
CA ASP A 52 -1.53 -2.80 19.70
C ASP A 52 -2.26 -3.31 20.96
N LYS A 53 -3.45 -3.83 20.75
CA LYS A 53 -4.31 -4.30 21.84
C LYS A 53 -3.73 -5.47 22.63
N ARG A 54 -2.79 -6.21 22.03
CA ARG A 54 -2.19 -7.38 22.66
C ARG A 54 -1.07 -6.98 23.63
N SER A 55 -0.24 -6.04 23.22
CA SER A 55 0.86 -5.52 24.06
C SER A 55 0.47 -4.30 24.89
N GLY A 56 -0.67 -3.65 24.61
CA GLY A 56 -1.08 -2.38 25.20
C GLY A 56 -0.22 -1.17 24.78
N ARG A 57 0.66 -1.33 23.81
CA ARG A 57 1.61 -0.29 23.36
C ARG A 57 1.16 0.37 22.06
N HIS A 58 1.53 1.64 21.91
CA HIS A 58 1.45 2.31 20.61
C HIS A 58 2.65 1.92 19.75
N VAL A 59 2.39 1.28 18.61
CA VAL A 59 3.40 0.86 17.64
C VAL A 59 3.36 1.75 16.40
N PRO A 60 4.52 2.05 15.79
CA PRO A 60 4.55 2.87 14.57
C PRO A 60 3.89 2.13 13.40
N VAL A 61 3.12 2.86 12.60
CA VAL A 61 2.50 2.36 11.37
C VAL A 61 3.08 2.98 10.10
N LEU A 62 3.96 3.98 10.25
CA LEU A 62 4.67 4.63 9.15
C LEU A 62 6.16 4.76 9.51
N ALA A 63 7.04 4.35 8.62
CA ALA A 63 8.46 4.66 8.66
C ALA A 63 8.70 6.08 8.10
N TRP A 64 8.10 7.08 8.74
CA TRP A 64 8.13 8.48 8.32
C TRP A 64 9.39 9.18 8.81
N PRO A 65 10.03 10.06 7.99
CA PRO A 65 11.17 10.86 8.43
C PRO A 65 10.87 11.69 9.68
N GLU A 66 11.69 11.52 10.74
CA GLU A 66 11.57 12.21 12.02
C GLU A 66 12.52 13.40 12.10
N ASP A 67 13.80 13.17 11.82
CA ASP A 67 14.85 14.18 11.86
C ASP A 67 15.84 13.95 10.72
N ILE A 68 16.43 15.04 10.24
CA ILE A 68 17.47 15.01 9.21
C ILE A 68 18.81 14.60 9.83
N VAL A 69 19.53 13.73 9.16
CA VAL A 69 20.88 13.32 9.53
C VAL A 69 21.90 13.95 8.60
N MET A 70 22.91 14.58 9.18
CA MET A 70 23.98 15.27 8.45
C MET A 70 25.35 14.66 8.76
N ARG A 71 26.26 14.71 7.80
CA ARG A 71 27.65 14.34 7.98
C ARG A 71 28.34 15.37 8.88
N SER A 72 28.99 14.93 9.95
CA SER A 72 29.60 15.80 10.96
C SER A 72 30.68 16.74 10.39
N ARG A 73 31.43 16.33 9.37
CA ARG A 73 32.51 17.12 8.78
C ARG A 73 32.07 18.12 7.73
N SER A 74 31.07 17.80 6.93
CA SER A 74 30.63 18.63 5.78
C SER A 74 29.32 19.37 6.03
N GLY A 75 28.55 18.99 7.05
CA GLY A 75 27.20 19.52 7.25
C GLY A 75 26.21 19.11 6.16
N GLN A 76 26.57 18.18 5.26
CA GLN A 76 25.69 17.71 4.21
C GLN A 76 24.69 16.69 4.74
N VAL A 77 23.45 16.80 4.30
CA VAL A 77 22.42 15.78 4.56
C VAL A 77 22.92 14.42 4.04
N CYS A 78 22.81 13.39 4.83
CA CYS A 78 23.16 12.02 4.41
C CYS A 78 22.03 11.02 4.65
N GLY A 79 20.94 11.41 5.33
CA GLY A 79 19.85 10.53 5.64
C GLY A 79 18.83 11.16 6.58
N PHE A 80 18.07 10.30 7.23
CA PHE A 80 17.06 10.70 8.21
C PHE A 80 16.86 9.61 9.26
N THR A 81 16.36 10.00 10.43
CA THR A 81 15.88 9.05 11.43
C THR A 81 14.40 8.77 11.24
N MET A 82 13.95 7.61 11.67
CA MET A 82 12.53 7.22 11.66
C MET A 82 12.25 6.23 12.80
N LYS A 83 10.99 6.07 13.16
CA LYS A 83 10.60 5.05 14.14
C LYS A 83 10.87 3.65 13.59
N ALA A 84 11.43 2.80 14.42
CA ALA A 84 11.66 1.40 14.06
C ALA A 84 10.30 0.69 13.92
N VAL A 85 10.07 0.12 12.74
CA VAL A 85 8.98 -0.85 12.50
C VAL A 85 9.55 -2.24 12.80
N ASP A 86 8.80 -3.06 13.54
CA ASP A 86 9.20 -4.43 13.87
C ASP A 86 9.09 -5.32 12.62
N VAL A 87 10.13 -5.28 11.78
CA VAL A 87 10.19 -6.07 10.54
C VAL A 87 10.45 -7.56 10.79
N GLU A 88 10.98 -7.93 11.98
CA GLU A 88 11.26 -9.34 12.30
C GLU A 88 9.98 -10.12 12.59
N GLN A 89 8.98 -9.48 13.17
CA GLN A 89 7.68 -10.08 13.51
C GLN A 89 6.60 -9.83 12.46
N ALA A 90 6.86 -8.97 11.49
CA ALA A 90 5.94 -8.68 10.40
C ALA A 90 6.26 -9.49 9.15
N VAL A 91 5.30 -9.56 8.24
CA VAL A 91 5.45 -10.09 6.88
C VAL A 91 5.04 -9.02 5.88
N GLU A 92 5.62 -9.04 4.68
CA GLU A 92 5.11 -8.25 3.58
C GLU A 92 3.67 -8.68 3.25
N ILE A 93 2.81 -7.72 2.90
CA ILE A 93 1.37 -7.99 2.73
C ILE A 93 1.09 -9.04 1.65
N HIS A 94 1.95 -9.21 0.65
CA HIS A 94 1.79 -10.25 -0.38
C HIS A 94 1.75 -11.66 0.20
N ASN A 95 2.41 -11.90 1.36
CA ASN A 95 2.37 -13.18 2.07
C ASN A 95 0.98 -13.48 2.66
N ILE A 96 0.08 -12.50 2.64
CA ILE A 96 -1.31 -12.63 3.10
C ILE A 96 -2.28 -12.55 1.91
N GLU A 97 -1.95 -11.76 0.90
CA GLU A 97 -2.74 -11.54 -0.31
C GLU A 97 -2.77 -12.74 -1.26
N SER A 98 -1.83 -13.66 -1.10
CA SER A 98 -1.75 -14.87 -1.93
C SER A 98 -1.77 -16.13 -1.07
N ALA A 99 -2.70 -17.03 -1.36
CA ALA A 99 -2.74 -18.33 -0.71
C ALA A 99 -1.43 -19.14 -0.88
N PHE A 100 -0.70 -18.92 -1.97
CA PHE A 100 0.57 -19.60 -2.25
C PHE A 100 1.75 -19.05 -1.44
N ALA A 101 1.65 -17.83 -0.92
CA ALA A 101 2.72 -17.16 -0.18
C ALA A 101 2.54 -17.21 1.34
N ARG A 102 1.45 -17.78 1.86
CA ARG A 102 1.11 -17.80 3.30
C ARG A 102 2.02 -18.65 4.19
N ASP A 103 2.99 -19.32 3.61
CA ASP A 103 3.94 -20.14 4.38
C ASP A 103 5.10 -19.36 5.00
N ALA A 104 5.16 -18.04 4.79
CA ALA A 104 6.23 -17.19 5.32
C ALA A 104 6.31 -17.20 6.86
N ARG A 105 5.15 -17.30 7.53
CA ARG A 105 5.07 -17.43 8.99
C ARG A 105 3.89 -18.34 9.37
N PRO A 106 4.00 -19.12 10.47
CA PRO A 106 2.92 -20.03 10.89
C PRO A 106 1.57 -19.34 11.08
N TRP A 107 1.55 -18.10 11.58
CA TRP A 107 0.32 -17.36 11.83
C TRP A 107 -0.42 -16.91 10.54
N THR A 108 0.29 -16.80 9.41
CA THR A 108 -0.35 -16.38 8.14
C THR A 108 -1.21 -17.49 7.54
N LYS A 109 -0.93 -18.76 7.86
CA LYS A 109 -1.67 -19.92 7.34
C LYS A 109 -3.15 -19.92 7.70
N ASN A 110 -3.49 -19.41 8.88
CA ASN A 110 -4.82 -19.50 9.48
C ASN A 110 -5.60 -18.17 9.43
N LEU A 111 -5.22 -17.26 8.53
CA LEU A 111 -5.93 -15.99 8.35
C LEU A 111 -7.22 -16.20 7.57
N GLY A 112 -8.32 -16.43 8.28
CA GLY A 112 -9.65 -16.46 7.71
C GLY A 112 -10.08 -15.11 7.12
N LEU A 113 -11.14 -15.12 6.32
CA LEU A 113 -11.64 -13.96 5.59
C LEU A 113 -11.92 -12.74 6.49
N GLY A 114 -12.50 -12.98 7.68
CA GLY A 114 -12.78 -11.92 8.66
C GLY A 114 -11.50 -11.21 9.15
N LEU A 115 -10.41 -11.95 9.43
CA LEU A 115 -9.14 -11.36 9.85
C LEU A 115 -8.49 -10.56 8.71
N ARG A 116 -8.58 -11.07 7.47
CA ARG A 116 -8.08 -10.36 6.29
C ARG A 116 -8.87 -9.07 6.01
N ALA A 117 -10.17 -9.07 6.28
CA ALA A 117 -10.99 -7.85 6.23
C ALA A 117 -10.56 -6.83 7.31
N HIS A 118 -10.14 -7.27 8.50
CA HIS A 118 -9.54 -6.39 9.50
C HIS A 118 -8.22 -5.77 9.03
N ILE A 119 -7.35 -6.55 8.37
CA ILE A 119 -6.11 -6.03 7.76
C ILE A 119 -6.45 -4.97 6.70
N ALA A 120 -7.41 -5.26 5.80
CA ALA A 120 -7.87 -4.31 4.78
C ALA A 120 -8.38 -3.00 5.39
N ARG A 121 -9.12 -3.07 6.51
CA ARG A 121 -9.59 -1.89 7.24
C ARG A 121 -8.44 -1.11 7.88
N ASN A 122 -7.44 -1.79 8.44
CA ASN A 122 -6.25 -1.13 8.99
C ASN A 122 -5.41 -0.49 7.88
N LEU A 123 -5.38 -1.07 6.68
CA LEU A 123 -4.77 -0.46 5.50
C LEU A 123 -5.50 0.83 5.09
N CYS A 124 -6.84 0.87 5.13
CA CYS A 124 -7.60 2.09 4.92
C CYS A 124 -7.22 3.19 5.93
N PHE A 125 -7.08 2.85 7.21
CA PHE A 125 -6.61 3.80 8.23
C PHE A 125 -5.24 4.38 7.86
N LEU A 126 -4.29 3.53 7.48
CA LEU A 126 -2.94 3.93 7.08
C LEU A 126 -2.95 4.93 5.91
N VAL A 127 -3.67 4.61 4.82
CA VAL A 127 -3.80 5.48 3.64
C VAL A 127 -4.40 6.84 4.02
N ASN A 128 -5.42 6.84 4.88
CA ASN A 128 -6.04 8.08 5.36
C ASN A 128 -5.06 8.97 6.15
N GLN A 129 -4.17 8.39 6.97
CA GLN A 129 -3.15 9.16 7.68
C GLN A 129 -2.15 9.80 6.72
N ILE A 130 -1.70 9.07 5.70
CA ILE A 130 -0.77 9.56 4.68
C ILE A 130 -1.40 10.70 3.88
N HIS A 131 -2.62 10.51 3.38
CA HIS A 131 -3.33 11.56 2.62
C HIS A 131 -3.62 12.81 3.47
N SER A 132 -3.88 12.65 4.78
CA SER A 132 -4.10 13.77 5.68
C SER A 132 -2.85 14.62 5.93
N ALA A 133 -1.66 14.08 5.67
CA ALA A 133 -0.39 14.80 5.68
C ALA A 133 -0.05 15.47 4.33
N GLY A 134 -0.95 15.42 3.34
CA GLY A 134 -0.72 15.97 2.01
C GLY A 134 0.20 15.12 1.14
N ALA A 135 0.45 13.87 1.53
CA ALA A 135 1.26 12.92 0.78
C ALA A 135 0.39 11.99 -0.09
N ILE A 136 0.96 11.54 -1.21
CA ILE A 136 0.41 10.46 -2.07
C ILE A 136 1.42 9.33 -2.08
N ILE A 137 0.98 8.12 -1.81
CA ILE A 137 1.86 6.95 -1.64
C ILE A 137 2.64 6.69 -2.94
N GLY A 138 1.92 6.61 -4.05
CA GLY A 138 2.51 6.44 -5.38
C GLY A 138 3.13 5.08 -5.63
N ASP A 139 4.13 4.66 -4.87
CA ASP A 139 4.70 3.31 -4.93
C ASP A 139 3.98 2.37 -3.95
N PHE A 140 2.68 2.28 -4.10
CA PHE A 140 1.81 1.49 -3.24
C PHE A 140 1.79 0.02 -3.71
N ASN A 141 2.86 -0.70 -3.38
CA ASN A 141 3.05 -2.10 -3.75
C ASN A 141 3.11 -3.01 -2.52
N GLU A 142 3.05 -4.32 -2.77
CA GLU A 142 2.96 -5.36 -1.75
C GLU A 142 4.21 -5.53 -0.87
N ARG A 143 5.35 -4.95 -1.25
CA ARG A 143 6.61 -5.05 -0.48
C ARG A 143 6.77 -3.90 0.51
N ASN A 144 6.13 -2.75 0.21
CA ASN A 144 6.21 -1.57 1.06
C ASN A 144 5.19 -1.59 2.20
N VAL A 145 4.31 -2.60 2.23
CA VAL A 145 3.29 -2.77 3.28
C VAL A 145 3.60 -4.01 4.10
N LEU A 146 3.80 -3.82 5.40
CA LEU A 146 4.08 -4.88 6.36
C LEU A 146 2.86 -5.13 7.24
N VAL A 147 2.64 -6.39 7.59
CA VAL A 147 1.54 -6.80 8.50
C VAL A 147 2.11 -7.63 9.63
N SER A 148 1.81 -7.24 10.88
CA SER A 148 2.19 -8.00 12.07
C SER A 148 1.16 -9.08 12.41
N GLN A 149 1.54 -10.02 13.27
CA GLN A 149 0.64 -11.06 13.80
C GLN A 149 -0.60 -10.46 14.50
N ASN A 150 -0.52 -9.24 15.03
CA ASN A 150 -1.63 -8.53 15.67
C ASN A 150 -2.49 -7.74 14.65
N LEU A 151 -2.36 -8.03 13.35
CA LEU A 151 -3.08 -7.42 12.22
C LEU A 151 -2.79 -5.91 12.06
N ILE A 152 -1.71 -5.40 12.66
CA ILE A 152 -1.29 -4.02 12.48
C ILE A 152 -0.60 -3.92 11.12
N VAL A 153 -1.01 -2.92 10.35
CA VAL A 153 -0.47 -2.64 9.03
C VAL A 153 0.48 -1.46 9.14
N CYS A 154 1.69 -1.63 8.62
CA CYS A 154 2.72 -0.60 8.61
C CYS A 154 3.17 -0.34 7.18
N MET A 155 3.57 0.89 6.87
CA MET A 155 4.20 1.24 5.60
C MET A 155 5.65 1.66 5.81
N ILE A 156 6.52 1.06 5.03
CA ILE A 156 7.94 1.40 4.95
C ILE A 156 8.22 2.19 3.69
N ASP A 157 9.44 2.72 3.57
CA ASP A 157 9.91 3.49 2.40
C ASP A 157 9.06 4.73 2.09
N CYS A 158 8.58 5.41 3.16
CA CYS A 158 7.72 6.60 3.05
C CYS A 158 8.41 7.78 2.34
N ASP A 159 9.73 7.85 2.33
CA ASP A 159 10.51 8.87 1.64
C ASP A 159 10.41 8.82 0.11
N SER A 160 9.93 7.72 -0.47
CA SER A 160 9.60 7.61 -1.90
C SER A 160 8.31 8.35 -2.29
N MET A 161 7.37 8.59 -1.37
CA MET A 161 6.05 9.17 -1.60
C MET A 161 6.10 10.53 -2.29
N GLN A 162 5.05 10.89 -3.04
CA GLN A 162 4.87 12.27 -3.50
C GLN A 162 4.46 13.15 -2.34
N ILE A 163 5.15 14.28 -2.15
CA ILE A 163 4.88 15.27 -1.11
C ILE A 163 4.49 16.60 -1.73
N ARG A 164 3.53 17.28 -1.13
CA ARG A 164 3.20 18.66 -1.44
C ARG A 164 3.61 19.56 -0.27
N ASP A 165 4.39 20.58 -0.56
CA ASP A 165 4.77 21.64 0.40
C ASP A 165 4.41 22.98 -0.21
N SER A 166 3.40 23.65 0.37
CA SER A 166 2.85 24.91 -0.15
C SER A 166 2.53 24.83 -1.65
N SER A 167 3.36 25.41 -2.50
CA SER A 167 3.21 25.39 -3.96
C SER A 167 4.08 24.36 -4.68
N LYS A 168 5.01 23.69 -3.94
CA LYS A 168 5.99 22.77 -4.53
C LYS A 168 5.55 21.31 -4.39
N TYR A 169 5.74 20.54 -5.46
CA TYR A 169 5.56 19.09 -5.46
C TYR A 169 6.91 18.39 -5.57
N TYR A 170 7.09 17.37 -4.75
CA TYR A 170 8.21 16.43 -4.82
C TYR A 170 7.64 15.11 -5.31
N PRO A 171 7.86 14.72 -6.57
CA PRO A 171 7.19 13.59 -7.17
C PRO A 171 7.61 12.26 -6.57
N CYS A 172 6.75 11.23 -6.72
CA CYS A 172 7.12 9.84 -6.61
C CYS A 172 7.39 9.31 -8.03
N THR A 173 8.63 8.94 -8.32
CA THR A 173 9.04 8.45 -9.65
C THR A 173 8.91 6.94 -9.80
N MET A 174 8.65 6.24 -8.68
CA MET A 174 8.54 4.77 -8.65
C MET A 174 7.19 4.30 -9.16
N LEU A 175 7.16 3.09 -9.71
CA LEU A 175 5.93 2.40 -10.11
C LEU A 175 6.10 0.89 -10.00
N GLN A 176 4.99 0.20 -9.69
CA GLN A 176 4.88 -1.25 -9.75
C GLN A 176 3.75 -1.64 -10.73
N PRO A 177 4.03 -2.35 -11.84
CA PRO A 177 3.06 -2.60 -12.91
C PRO A 177 1.75 -3.27 -12.47
N GLY A 178 1.78 -4.04 -11.38
CA GLY A 178 0.57 -4.70 -10.84
C GLY A 178 -0.36 -3.76 -10.07
N PHE A 179 0.14 -2.64 -9.56
CA PHE A 179 -0.57 -1.73 -8.64
C PHE A 179 -0.77 -0.33 -9.20
N ILE A 180 -0.06 0.04 -10.27
CA ILE A 180 -0.16 1.39 -10.85
C ILE A 180 -1.55 1.65 -11.42
N ALA A 181 -2.08 2.83 -11.13
CA ALA A 181 -3.35 3.28 -11.68
C ALA A 181 -3.26 3.51 -13.22
N PRO A 182 -4.30 3.14 -13.99
CA PRO A 182 -4.27 3.15 -15.45
C PRO A 182 -3.88 4.48 -16.10
N GLU A 183 -4.27 5.60 -15.51
CA GLU A 183 -3.99 6.95 -16.02
C GLU A 183 -2.53 7.35 -15.91
N LEU A 184 -1.74 6.64 -15.13
CA LEU A 184 -0.30 6.90 -14.94
C LEU A 184 0.58 6.12 -15.93
N LEU A 185 -0.01 5.15 -16.66
CA LEU A 185 0.73 4.32 -17.60
C LEU A 185 1.27 5.16 -18.77
N GLY A 186 2.57 5.04 -19.02
CA GLY A 186 3.26 5.79 -20.09
C GLY A 186 3.50 7.27 -19.78
N LYS A 187 3.22 7.72 -18.54
CA LYS A 187 3.54 9.09 -18.11
C LYS A 187 4.97 9.19 -17.60
N ASP A 188 5.58 10.35 -17.81
CA ASP A 188 6.82 10.73 -17.12
C ASP A 188 6.48 11.07 -15.66
N LEU A 189 6.74 10.12 -14.76
CA LEU A 189 6.37 10.24 -13.34
C LEU A 189 7.20 11.28 -12.59
N SER A 190 8.33 11.72 -13.14
CA SER A 190 9.12 12.82 -12.56
C SER A 190 8.43 14.18 -12.74
N ARG A 191 7.50 14.29 -13.68
CA ARG A 191 6.74 15.50 -14.01
C ARG A 191 5.24 15.38 -13.79
N THR A 192 4.76 14.17 -13.49
CA THR A 192 3.33 13.91 -13.31
C THR A 192 2.94 14.05 -11.85
N ILE A 193 2.02 14.97 -11.57
CA ILE A 193 1.40 15.08 -10.26
C ILE A 193 0.37 13.97 -10.12
N ARG A 194 0.55 13.12 -9.12
CA ARG A 194 -0.41 12.07 -8.75
C ARG A 194 -1.49 12.66 -7.85
N HIS A 195 -2.70 12.11 -7.94
CA HIS A 195 -3.84 12.44 -7.08
C HIS A 195 -4.18 11.26 -6.16
N ALA A 196 -4.91 11.51 -5.08
CA ALA A 196 -5.35 10.47 -4.15
C ALA A 196 -6.11 9.33 -4.86
N SER A 197 -6.79 9.65 -5.96
CA SER A 197 -7.49 8.65 -6.79
C SER A 197 -6.57 7.58 -7.39
N SER A 198 -5.27 7.88 -7.60
CA SER A 198 -4.32 6.85 -8.03
C SER A 198 -4.03 5.84 -6.92
N ASP A 199 -3.88 6.29 -5.67
CA ASP A 199 -3.73 5.39 -4.52
C ASP A 199 -5.02 4.63 -4.23
N TYR A 200 -6.20 5.20 -4.52
CA TYR A 200 -7.48 4.48 -4.38
C TYR A 200 -7.58 3.26 -5.31
N PHE A 201 -6.97 3.34 -6.50
CA PHE A 201 -6.87 2.17 -7.36
C PHE A 201 -5.99 1.08 -6.73
N SER A 202 -4.81 1.42 -6.27
CA SER A 202 -3.87 0.50 -5.62
C SER A 202 -4.48 -0.10 -4.34
N LEU A 203 -5.15 0.73 -3.52
CA LEU A 203 -5.88 0.29 -2.33
C LEU A 203 -6.95 -0.75 -2.68
N ALA A 204 -7.72 -0.52 -3.74
CA ALA A 204 -8.73 -1.48 -4.19
C ALA A 204 -8.09 -2.80 -4.63
N VAL A 205 -6.91 -2.77 -5.27
CA VAL A 205 -6.15 -3.98 -5.63
C VAL A 205 -5.75 -4.75 -4.38
N HIS A 206 -5.18 -4.09 -3.37
CA HIS A 206 -4.81 -4.72 -2.10
C HIS A 206 -6.03 -5.31 -1.37
N ILE A 207 -7.14 -4.56 -1.28
CA ILE A 207 -8.37 -5.07 -0.64
C ILE A 207 -8.88 -6.30 -1.39
N TYR A 208 -8.86 -6.29 -2.72
CA TYR A 208 -9.27 -7.44 -3.53
C TYR A 208 -8.37 -8.65 -3.25
N CYS A 209 -7.05 -8.47 -3.25
CA CYS A 209 -6.09 -9.54 -2.96
C CYS A 209 -6.28 -10.10 -1.54
N LEU A 210 -6.45 -9.24 -0.55
CA LEU A 210 -6.69 -9.65 0.84
C LEU A 210 -7.96 -10.47 1.00
N LEU A 211 -9.05 -10.09 0.34
CA LEU A 211 -10.34 -10.77 0.50
C LEU A 211 -10.45 -12.05 -0.34
N LEU A 212 -9.80 -12.10 -1.49
CA LEU A 212 -10.03 -13.13 -2.51
C LEU A 212 -8.79 -13.95 -2.87
N ASP A 213 -7.66 -13.74 -2.19
CA ASP A 213 -6.40 -14.49 -2.39
C ASP A 213 -5.82 -14.44 -3.80
N ARG A 214 -6.24 -13.48 -4.59
CA ARG A 214 -5.86 -13.35 -6.01
C ARG A 214 -5.86 -11.89 -6.44
N HIS A 215 -4.97 -11.58 -7.34
CA HIS A 215 -4.90 -10.27 -7.95
C HIS A 215 -6.02 -10.08 -9.00
N PRO A 216 -6.74 -8.92 -9.04
CA PRO A 216 -7.91 -8.73 -9.90
C PRO A 216 -7.63 -8.86 -11.40
N PHE A 217 -6.39 -8.60 -11.85
CA PHE A 217 -6.02 -8.61 -13.27
C PHE A 217 -4.99 -9.70 -13.64
N ARG A 218 -4.33 -10.31 -12.66
CA ARG A 218 -3.22 -11.25 -12.89
C ARG A 218 -3.71 -12.68 -13.16
N ASN A 219 -4.65 -13.14 -12.36
CA ASN A 219 -5.19 -14.50 -12.40
C ASN A 219 -6.51 -14.57 -13.16
N GLY A 220 -6.89 -15.75 -13.61
CA GLY A 220 -8.14 -16.02 -14.31
C GLY A 220 -7.93 -16.49 -15.74
N VAL A 221 -8.99 -17.11 -16.28
CA VAL A 221 -9.03 -17.62 -17.66
C VAL A 221 -9.34 -16.47 -18.62
N TYR A 222 -8.43 -16.22 -19.55
CA TYR A 222 -8.64 -15.23 -20.61
C TYR A 222 -9.47 -15.85 -21.74
N THR A 223 -10.57 -15.19 -22.12
CA THR A 223 -11.50 -15.64 -23.16
C THR A 223 -11.60 -14.64 -24.33
N GLY A 224 -10.74 -13.62 -24.36
CA GLY A 224 -10.67 -12.67 -25.46
C GLY A 224 -9.87 -13.19 -26.65
N PRO A 225 -9.78 -12.41 -27.74
CA PRO A 225 -9.01 -12.76 -28.92
C PRO A 225 -7.50 -12.67 -28.67
N GLY A 226 -6.73 -13.60 -29.28
CA GLY A 226 -5.27 -13.60 -29.22
C GLY A 226 -4.72 -13.96 -27.84
N GLU A 227 -3.51 -13.52 -27.57
CA GLU A 227 -2.83 -13.75 -26.30
C GLU A 227 -3.39 -12.85 -25.18
N LYS A 228 -3.30 -13.35 -23.95
CA LYS A 228 -3.72 -12.57 -22.77
C LYS A 228 -2.88 -11.31 -22.62
N PRO A 229 -3.49 -10.12 -22.65
CA PRO A 229 -2.76 -8.88 -22.45
C PRO A 229 -2.09 -8.81 -21.07
N PRO A 230 -1.01 -8.01 -20.92
CA PRO A 230 -0.42 -7.69 -19.61
C PRO A 230 -1.46 -7.11 -18.64
N ASN A 231 -1.24 -7.33 -17.33
CA ASN A 231 -2.20 -6.94 -16.29
C ASN A 231 -2.57 -5.45 -16.32
N HIS A 232 -1.61 -4.57 -16.58
CA HIS A 232 -1.83 -3.14 -16.66
C HIS A 232 -2.70 -2.73 -17.86
N ILE A 233 -2.64 -3.49 -18.95
CA ILE A 233 -3.53 -3.29 -20.12
C ILE A 233 -4.95 -3.76 -19.78
N LEU A 234 -5.10 -4.92 -19.13
CA LEU A 234 -6.41 -5.38 -18.64
C LEU A 234 -7.01 -4.37 -17.64
N ALA A 235 -6.20 -3.79 -16.76
CA ALA A 235 -6.61 -2.74 -15.83
C ALA A 235 -7.11 -1.49 -16.58
N LYS A 236 -6.36 -1.02 -17.59
CA LYS A 236 -6.75 0.12 -18.42
C LYS A 236 -8.06 -0.12 -19.19
N GLN A 237 -8.32 -1.36 -19.58
CA GLN A 237 -9.55 -1.77 -20.26
C GLN A 237 -10.71 -2.08 -19.28
N GLY A 238 -10.50 -1.96 -17.98
CA GLY A 238 -11.47 -2.32 -16.95
C GLY A 238 -11.84 -3.82 -16.96
N GLN A 239 -10.94 -4.68 -17.42
CA GLN A 239 -11.14 -6.13 -17.53
C GLN A 239 -10.58 -6.83 -16.29
N TRP A 240 -11.35 -6.87 -15.24
CA TRP A 240 -11.02 -7.59 -14.00
C TRP A 240 -11.86 -8.86 -13.85
N ARG A 241 -11.36 -9.83 -13.11
CA ARG A 241 -11.95 -11.18 -13.02
C ARG A 241 -13.33 -11.27 -12.33
N GLY A 242 -13.80 -10.21 -11.69
CA GLY A 242 -15.17 -10.10 -11.13
C GLY A 242 -16.16 -9.40 -12.07
N ARG A 243 -15.70 -8.91 -13.24
CA ARG A 243 -16.53 -8.17 -14.18
C ARG A 243 -17.58 -9.08 -14.84
N SER A 244 -18.86 -8.73 -14.70
CA SER A 244 -19.94 -9.39 -15.45
C SER A 244 -19.75 -9.17 -16.95
N GLY A 245 -19.80 -10.24 -17.75
CA GLY A 245 -19.56 -10.18 -19.20
C GLY A 245 -18.10 -9.85 -19.60
N GLY A 246 -17.16 -9.75 -18.66
CA GLY A 246 -15.75 -9.49 -18.95
C GLY A 246 -15.05 -10.66 -19.65
N ILE A 247 -13.87 -10.38 -20.25
CA ILE A 247 -13.05 -11.38 -20.96
C ILE A 247 -12.06 -12.11 -20.03
N LEU A 248 -11.89 -11.65 -18.79
CA LEU A 248 -11.12 -12.33 -17.77
C LEU A 248 -12.09 -13.01 -16.80
N LYS A 249 -12.21 -14.34 -16.91
CA LYS A 249 -13.13 -15.16 -16.12
C LYS A 249 -12.47 -15.71 -14.86
N ILE A 250 -13.29 -16.03 -13.87
CA ILE A 250 -12.86 -16.76 -12.68
C ILE A 250 -12.53 -18.20 -13.09
N GLU A 251 -11.43 -18.74 -12.59
CA GLU A 251 -11.07 -20.15 -12.83
C GLU A 251 -12.13 -21.09 -12.24
N PRO A 252 -12.49 -22.19 -12.92
CA PRO A 252 -13.54 -23.11 -12.45
C PRO A 252 -13.29 -23.69 -11.05
N SER A 253 -12.02 -23.82 -10.64
CA SER A 253 -11.62 -24.31 -9.32
C SER A 253 -11.75 -23.27 -8.19
N GLN A 254 -12.15 -22.04 -8.51
CA GLN A 254 -12.21 -20.93 -7.55
C GLN A 254 -13.65 -20.53 -7.26
N ILE A 255 -13.88 -20.12 -6.01
CA ILE A 255 -15.19 -19.61 -5.60
C ILE A 255 -15.40 -18.22 -6.23
N ASP A 256 -16.59 -18.01 -6.75
CA ASP A 256 -16.99 -16.73 -7.30
C ASP A 256 -17.02 -15.67 -6.16
N PRO A 257 -16.34 -14.53 -6.33
CA PRO A 257 -16.37 -13.44 -5.34
C PRO A 257 -17.78 -13.00 -4.93
N ARG A 258 -18.75 -13.12 -5.82
CA ARG A 258 -20.16 -12.78 -5.56
C ARG A 258 -20.86 -13.71 -4.56
N ILE A 259 -20.28 -14.88 -4.30
CA ILE A 259 -20.75 -15.81 -3.27
C ILE A 259 -20.12 -15.46 -1.91
N LEU A 260 -18.87 -14.97 -1.91
CA LEU A 260 -18.11 -14.69 -0.70
C LEU A 260 -18.36 -13.30 -0.14
N LEU A 261 -18.61 -12.33 -1.00
CA LEU A 261 -18.67 -10.91 -0.66
C LEU A 261 -20.07 -10.33 -0.89
N PRO A 262 -20.51 -9.38 -0.06
CA PRO A 262 -21.80 -8.71 -0.25
C PRO A 262 -21.81 -7.89 -1.55
N ARG A 263 -23.01 -7.74 -2.13
CA ARG A 263 -23.21 -6.97 -3.37
C ARG A 263 -22.65 -5.55 -3.29
N SER A 264 -22.79 -4.89 -2.13
CA SER A 264 -22.26 -3.54 -1.88
C SER A 264 -20.72 -3.48 -2.10
N MET A 265 -20.00 -4.47 -1.59
CA MET A 265 -18.53 -4.56 -1.77
C MET A 265 -18.16 -4.83 -3.24
N MET A 266 -18.92 -5.70 -3.93
CA MET A 266 -18.70 -5.93 -5.36
C MET A 266 -18.92 -4.67 -6.20
N LEU A 267 -19.90 -3.82 -5.84
CA LEU A 267 -20.12 -2.52 -6.48
C LEU A 267 -18.94 -1.54 -6.27
N LEU A 268 -18.28 -1.58 -5.11
CA LEU A 268 -17.05 -0.79 -4.89
C LEU A 268 -15.92 -1.26 -5.79
N PHE A 269 -15.73 -2.58 -5.96
CA PHE A 269 -14.75 -3.10 -6.93
C PHE A 269 -15.09 -2.72 -8.38
N GLU A 270 -16.36 -2.76 -8.75
CA GLU A 270 -16.81 -2.32 -10.08
C GLU A 270 -16.50 -0.82 -10.31
N LYS A 271 -16.79 0.04 -9.31
CA LYS A 271 -16.39 1.46 -9.35
C LYS A 271 -14.88 1.62 -9.48
N ALA A 272 -14.07 0.86 -8.72
CA ALA A 272 -12.62 0.98 -8.73
C ALA A 272 -12.02 0.52 -10.07
N PHE A 273 -12.41 -0.65 -10.56
CA PHE A 273 -11.69 -1.36 -11.63
C PHE A 273 -12.34 -1.23 -13.01
N GLN A 274 -13.64 -0.99 -13.11
CA GLN A 274 -14.33 -0.88 -14.38
C GLN A 274 -14.59 0.58 -14.74
N LYS A 275 -15.40 1.27 -13.96
CA LYS A 275 -15.71 2.68 -14.20
C LYS A 275 -14.50 3.58 -13.92
N GLY A 276 -13.81 3.33 -12.81
CA GLY A 276 -12.60 4.04 -12.41
C GLY A 276 -11.37 3.78 -13.26
N ALA A 277 -11.42 2.84 -14.24
CA ALA A 277 -10.37 2.68 -15.23
C ALA A 277 -10.30 3.87 -16.18
N THR A 278 -11.45 4.46 -16.52
CA THR A 278 -11.59 5.60 -17.44
C THR A 278 -11.79 6.93 -16.72
N ASP A 279 -12.45 6.91 -15.57
CA ASP A 279 -12.67 8.09 -14.73
C ASP A 279 -12.15 7.86 -13.31
N PRO A 280 -10.92 8.30 -12.98
CA PRO A 280 -10.34 8.14 -11.65
C PRO A 280 -11.15 8.80 -10.52
N SER A 281 -11.98 9.80 -10.81
CA SER A 281 -12.71 10.57 -9.80
C SER A 281 -13.82 9.77 -9.12
N ILE A 282 -14.33 8.72 -9.77
CA ILE A 282 -15.41 7.88 -9.25
C ILE A 282 -14.91 6.69 -8.42
N ARG A 283 -13.61 6.49 -8.32
CA ARG A 283 -13.04 5.41 -7.49
C ARG A 283 -13.46 5.57 -6.05
N PRO A 284 -13.81 4.48 -5.36
CA PRO A 284 -14.19 4.55 -3.96
C PRO A 284 -13.05 5.13 -3.12
N SER A 285 -13.41 6.11 -2.31
CA SER A 285 -12.51 6.72 -1.33
C SER A 285 -12.16 5.74 -0.20
N VAL A 286 -11.13 6.06 0.57
CA VAL A 286 -10.77 5.34 1.79
C VAL A 286 -11.94 5.19 2.75
N ARG A 287 -12.79 6.24 2.87
CA ARG A 287 -13.95 6.24 3.77
C ARG A 287 -15.06 5.27 3.32
N GLU A 288 -15.31 5.17 2.01
CA GLU A 288 -16.26 4.21 1.46
C GLU A 288 -15.79 2.77 1.72
N TRP A 289 -14.51 2.47 1.48
CA TRP A 289 -13.92 1.17 1.78
C TRP A 289 -13.98 0.84 3.28
N GLU A 290 -13.59 1.79 4.14
CA GLU A 290 -13.62 1.58 5.60
C GLU A 290 -15.03 1.29 6.11
N ALA A 291 -16.03 2.01 5.62
CA ALA A 291 -17.43 1.81 6.01
C ALA A 291 -17.93 0.42 5.59
N GLU A 292 -17.66 0.02 4.34
CA GLU A 292 -18.07 -1.29 3.83
C GLU A 292 -17.37 -2.44 4.56
N LEU A 293 -16.06 -2.34 4.78
CA LEU A 293 -15.30 -3.35 5.53
C LEU A 293 -15.76 -3.46 6.98
N ARG A 294 -16.14 -2.35 7.62
CA ARG A 294 -16.71 -2.36 8.98
C ARG A 294 -18.04 -3.11 9.03
N ASN A 295 -18.93 -2.85 8.07
CA ASN A 295 -20.21 -3.55 7.96
C ASN A 295 -20.00 -5.04 7.71
N PHE A 296 -19.11 -5.39 6.81
CA PHE A 296 -18.76 -6.78 6.49
C PHE A 296 -18.24 -7.54 7.74
N ILE A 297 -17.31 -6.94 8.48
CA ILE A 297 -16.76 -7.52 9.71
C ILE A 297 -17.85 -7.66 10.78
N GLY A 298 -18.75 -6.68 10.92
CA GLY A 298 -19.88 -6.72 11.86
C GLY A 298 -20.84 -7.87 11.57
N GLY A 299 -21.24 -8.04 10.31
CA GLY A 299 -22.09 -9.14 9.86
C GLY A 299 -21.44 -10.52 10.03
N TRP A 300 -20.12 -10.61 9.87
CA TRP A 300 -19.39 -11.87 10.08
C TRP A 300 -19.41 -12.33 11.54
N LYS A 301 -19.31 -11.39 12.50
CA LYS A 301 -19.36 -11.71 13.95
C LYS A 301 -20.74 -12.15 14.42
N SER A 302 -21.80 -11.74 13.76
CA SER A 302 -23.17 -12.09 14.11
C SER A 302 -23.55 -13.50 13.67
N ASN A 303 -22.77 -14.12 12.79
CA ASN A 303 -23.02 -15.45 12.21
C ASN A 303 -22.08 -16.53 12.76
N MET A 304 -21.23 -16.20 13.74
CA MET A 304 -20.41 -17.15 14.52
C MET A 304 -21.01 -17.34 15.93
#